data_a1676d116229f9902fa57440d4de4acb
#
_entry.id   a1676d116229f9902fa57440d4de4acb
#
_cell.length_a   1.000
_cell.length_b   1.000
_cell.length_c   1.000
_cell.angle_alpha   90.00
_cell.angle_beta   90.00
_cell.angle_gamma   90.00
#
_symmetry.space_group_name_H-M   'P 1'
#
loop_
_entity.id
_entity.type
_entity.pdbx_description
1 polymer ?
#
loop_
_entity_poly.entity_id
_entity_poly.type
_entity_poly.pdbx_seq_one_letter_code
_entity_poly.pdbx_strand_id
1 'polypeptide(L)'
;MSRVLVTGGAGYVGSVCAEELLRQGYEVSIVDNLSTGHRHAVPEEAEFHQIDIGDAADMRQVLASKTFDAVFHFAAKALIPESVTNPAAFYQVNVVAATTMIDAIREAGIKRFIFSSTAAVYGNPVEVPIPEDHPKAPVNSYGETKLAFERLLQWYSSAYGISVCAFRYFNASGATLAHGEEHVPETHILPLLFEAAVGEREFFTIYGCDYPTPDGTCVRDYVHVLDIAQAHILAFQSMNSPGFSVYNIGLGKSYSVREVHARAERIIKLKIPLREGASRAGDPAVLCASPNRLISELGWNPKHSDLDHIIETAWAWKNRASGEGKRG
;
A
#
# COMPACT_ATOMS: atom_id res chain seq x y z
N MET A 1 -18.94 18.75 -7.59
CA MET A 1 -18.43 17.55 -6.90
C MET A 1 -17.10 17.20 -7.56
N SER A 2 -16.04 16.99 -6.82
CA SER A 2 -14.74 16.63 -7.43
C SER A 2 -14.76 15.16 -7.84
N ARG A 3 -14.22 14.90 -9.02
CA ARG A 3 -14.12 13.54 -9.60
C ARG A 3 -12.68 13.08 -9.63
N VAL A 4 -12.44 11.85 -9.18
CA VAL A 4 -11.10 11.28 -9.10
C VAL A 4 -11.02 9.93 -9.81
N LEU A 5 -9.85 9.64 -10.38
CA LEU A 5 -9.53 8.33 -10.95
C LEU A 5 -8.65 7.58 -9.96
N VAL A 6 -9.03 6.34 -9.64
CA VAL A 6 -8.24 5.43 -8.79
C VAL A 6 -7.75 4.27 -9.65
N THR A 7 -6.46 4.17 -9.89
CA THR A 7 -5.87 3.02 -10.58
C THR A 7 -5.39 2.00 -9.55
N GLY A 8 -5.67 0.71 -9.80
CA GLY A 8 -5.45 -0.33 -8.79
C GLY A 8 -6.53 -0.33 -7.69
N GLY A 9 -7.72 0.19 -8.01
CA GLY A 9 -8.82 0.33 -7.06
C GLY A 9 -9.56 -0.97 -6.72
N ALA A 10 -9.22 -2.08 -7.35
CA ALA A 10 -9.69 -3.42 -6.98
C ALA A 10 -8.71 -4.17 -6.06
N GLY A 11 -7.55 -3.58 -5.73
CA GLY A 11 -6.59 -4.08 -4.76
C GLY A 11 -6.87 -3.59 -3.36
N TYR A 12 -6.15 -4.12 -2.35
CA TYR A 12 -6.36 -3.87 -0.93
C TYR A 12 -6.40 -2.37 -0.56
N VAL A 13 -5.29 -1.65 -0.73
CA VAL A 13 -5.24 -0.22 -0.33
C VAL A 13 -6.10 0.65 -1.24
N GLY A 14 -6.15 0.32 -2.54
CA GLY A 14 -6.90 1.08 -3.53
C GLY A 14 -8.42 1.03 -3.30
N SER A 15 -8.96 -0.13 -2.95
CA SER A 15 -10.40 -0.30 -2.67
C SER A 15 -10.84 0.46 -1.42
N VAL A 16 -10.05 0.39 -0.34
CA VAL A 16 -10.33 1.16 0.88
C VAL A 16 -10.23 2.67 0.62
N CYS A 17 -9.28 3.11 -0.18
CA CYS A 17 -9.18 4.53 -0.55
C CYS A 17 -10.38 4.96 -1.42
N ALA A 18 -10.82 4.13 -2.35
CA ALA A 18 -12.00 4.40 -3.18
C ALA A 18 -13.29 4.47 -2.35
N GLU A 19 -13.49 3.53 -1.41
CA GLU A 19 -14.61 3.55 -0.46
C GLU A 19 -14.63 4.85 0.37
N GLU A 20 -13.48 5.23 0.91
CA GLU A 20 -13.35 6.42 1.75
C GLU A 20 -13.56 7.73 0.95
N LEU A 21 -13.12 7.79 -0.30
CA LEU A 21 -13.38 8.90 -1.22
C LEU A 21 -14.88 9.03 -1.52
N LEU A 22 -15.58 7.92 -1.82
CA LEU A 22 -17.03 7.89 -2.02
C LEU A 22 -17.77 8.35 -0.76
N ARG A 23 -17.37 7.87 0.42
CA ARG A 23 -17.96 8.26 1.70
C ARG A 23 -17.82 9.77 1.99
N GLN A 24 -16.76 10.40 1.48
CA GLN A 24 -16.56 11.85 1.57
C GLN A 24 -17.23 12.64 0.44
N GLY A 25 -18.00 11.98 -0.43
CA GLY A 25 -18.80 12.62 -1.46
C GLY A 25 -18.03 12.92 -2.76
N TYR A 26 -16.90 12.28 -3.01
CA TYR A 26 -16.22 12.34 -4.31
C TYR A 26 -16.89 11.40 -5.31
N GLU A 27 -16.87 11.75 -6.59
CA GLU A 27 -17.17 10.80 -7.68
C GLU A 27 -15.91 10.01 -7.99
N VAL A 28 -15.99 8.67 -7.95
CA VAL A 28 -14.84 7.78 -8.14
C VAL A 28 -15.01 6.95 -9.40
N SER A 29 -14.02 7.00 -10.29
CA SER A 29 -13.84 5.99 -11.35
C SER A 29 -12.62 5.13 -11.02
N ILE A 30 -12.72 3.82 -11.25
CA ILE A 30 -11.66 2.85 -10.95
C ILE A 30 -11.16 2.24 -12.25
N VAL A 31 -9.84 2.17 -12.40
CA VAL A 31 -9.13 1.41 -13.42
C VAL A 31 -8.36 0.29 -12.75
N ASP A 32 -8.61 -0.96 -13.15
CA ASP A 32 -7.89 -2.14 -12.67
C ASP A 32 -7.99 -3.27 -13.72
N ASN A 33 -6.91 -3.98 -13.96
CA ASN A 33 -6.91 -5.12 -14.89
C ASN A 33 -7.29 -6.46 -14.23
N LEU A 34 -7.51 -6.44 -12.90
CA LEU A 34 -7.82 -7.60 -12.06
C LEU A 34 -6.73 -8.70 -12.07
N SER A 35 -5.48 -8.33 -12.35
CA SER A 35 -4.35 -9.28 -12.32
C SER A 35 -4.03 -9.78 -10.91
N THR A 36 -4.27 -8.95 -9.90
CA THR A 36 -4.11 -9.26 -8.47
C THR A 36 -5.26 -8.70 -7.63
N GLY A 37 -6.00 -7.73 -8.17
CA GLY A 37 -7.19 -7.17 -7.55
C GLY A 37 -8.42 -8.05 -7.78
N HIS A 38 -9.48 -7.79 -7.01
CA HIS A 38 -10.72 -8.58 -7.02
C HIS A 38 -11.93 -7.73 -7.42
N ARG A 39 -12.78 -8.23 -8.35
CA ARG A 39 -13.96 -7.47 -8.80
C ARG A 39 -14.92 -7.13 -7.64
N HIS A 40 -15.04 -8.02 -6.66
CA HIS A 40 -15.89 -7.79 -5.48
C HIS A 40 -15.36 -6.70 -4.53
N ALA A 41 -14.07 -6.34 -4.63
CA ALA A 41 -13.49 -5.23 -3.86
C ALA A 41 -13.74 -3.85 -4.50
N VAL A 42 -14.38 -3.79 -5.66
CA VAL A 42 -14.77 -2.52 -6.29
C VAL A 42 -16.10 -2.06 -5.71
N PRO A 43 -16.16 -0.87 -5.04
CA PRO A 43 -17.42 -0.32 -4.54
C PRO A 43 -18.48 -0.18 -5.64
N GLU A 44 -19.74 -0.50 -5.32
CA GLU A 44 -20.84 -0.48 -6.30
C GLU A 44 -21.09 0.92 -6.87
N GLU A 45 -20.86 1.96 -6.10
CA GLU A 45 -21.05 3.36 -6.50
C GLU A 45 -19.92 3.89 -7.39
N ALA A 46 -18.80 3.18 -7.49
CA ALA A 46 -17.68 3.56 -8.36
C ALA A 46 -17.92 3.08 -9.80
N GLU A 47 -17.61 3.94 -10.77
CA GLU A 47 -17.53 3.50 -12.16
C GLU A 47 -16.29 2.63 -12.35
N PHE A 48 -16.43 1.45 -12.94
CA PHE A 48 -15.34 0.50 -13.08
C PHE A 48 -14.96 0.26 -14.55
N HIS A 49 -13.65 0.39 -14.84
CA HIS A 49 -13.04 0.11 -16.13
C HIS A 49 -12.01 -1.01 -15.97
N GLN A 50 -12.29 -2.18 -16.52
CA GLN A 50 -11.36 -3.31 -16.51
C GLN A 50 -10.37 -3.16 -17.66
N ILE A 51 -9.30 -2.41 -17.44
CA ILE A 51 -8.24 -2.16 -18.44
C ILE A 51 -6.86 -2.18 -17.79
N ASP A 52 -5.83 -2.38 -18.59
CA ASP A 52 -4.44 -2.27 -18.15
C ASP A 52 -3.97 -0.81 -18.26
N ILE A 53 -3.30 -0.30 -17.23
CA ILE A 53 -2.73 1.06 -17.22
C ILE A 53 -1.65 1.27 -18.29
N GLY A 54 -1.08 0.19 -18.81
CA GLY A 54 -0.11 0.20 -19.91
C GLY A 54 -0.76 0.28 -21.29
N ASP A 55 -2.08 0.12 -21.41
CA ASP A 55 -2.78 0.35 -22.68
C ASP A 55 -3.10 1.85 -22.84
N ALA A 56 -2.31 2.50 -23.71
CA ALA A 56 -2.43 3.93 -23.95
C ALA A 56 -3.76 4.33 -24.58
N ALA A 57 -4.36 3.47 -25.42
CA ALA A 57 -5.60 3.77 -26.11
C ALA A 57 -6.78 3.72 -25.14
N ASP A 58 -6.86 2.65 -24.35
CA ASP A 58 -7.90 2.47 -23.33
C ASP A 58 -7.79 3.56 -22.26
N MET A 59 -6.57 3.87 -21.77
CA MET A 59 -6.35 4.95 -20.80
C MET A 59 -6.83 6.31 -21.34
N ARG A 60 -6.49 6.66 -22.59
CA ARG A 60 -6.98 7.90 -23.20
C ARG A 60 -8.50 7.91 -23.34
N GLN A 61 -9.13 6.78 -23.68
CA GLN A 61 -10.59 6.66 -23.75
C GLN A 61 -11.25 6.95 -22.40
N VAL A 62 -10.76 6.34 -21.32
CA VAL A 62 -11.26 6.59 -19.96
C VAL A 62 -11.08 8.07 -19.58
N LEU A 63 -9.89 8.63 -19.80
CA LEU A 63 -9.57 10.01 -19.44
C LEU A 63 -10.33 11.05 -20.27
N ALA A 64 -10.75 10.70 -21.50
CA ALA A 64 -11.58 11.56 -22.35
C ALA A 64 -13.08 11.47 -22.01
N SER A 65 -13.54 10.42 -21.34
CA SER A 65 -14.95 10.21 -21.00
C SER A 65 -15.49 11.23 -19.99
N LYS A 66 -14.63 11.74 -19.11
CA LYS A 66 -14.97 12.68 -18.03
C LYS A 66 -13.76 13.54 -17.66
N THR A 67 -14.04 14.70 -17.03
CA THR A 67 -12.97 15.52 -16.45
C THR A 67 -12.65 15.00 -15.05
N PHE A 68 -11.38 14.70 -14.79
CA PHE A 68 -10.88 14.27 -13.49
C PHE A 68 -10.05 15.38 -12.84
N ASP A 69 -10.26 15.58 -11.55
CA ASP A 69 -9.53 16.56 -10.73
C ASP A 69 -8.17 16.01 -10.25
N ALA A 70 -8.08 14.69 -10.08
CA ALA A 70 -6.86 14.02 -9.63
C ALA A 70 -6.84 12.53 -10.01
N VAL A 71 -5.64 11.95 -9.98
CA VAL A 71 -5.43 10.50 -10.06
C VAL A 71 -4.75 10.01 -8.80
N PHE A 72 -5.28 8.92 -8.23
CA PHE A 72 -4.73 8.15 -7.13
C PHE A 72 -4.19 6.83 -7.69
N HIS A 73 -2.89 6.64 -7.64
CA HIS A 73 -2.23 5.53 -8.32
C HIS A 73 -1.75 4.46 -7.34
N PHE A 74 -2.49 3.34 -7.31
CA PHE A 74 -2.17 2.15 -6.50
C PHE A 74 -1.76 0.94 -7.37
N ALA A 75 -2.08 0.94 -8.66
CA ALA A 75 -1.79 -0.18 -9.56
C ALA A 75 -0.29 -0.46 -9.62
N ALA A 76 0.15 -1.63 -9.14
CA ALA A 76 1.54 -2.03 -9.14
C ALA A 76 1.69 -3.53 -8.84
N LYS A 77 2.81 -4.12 -9.24
CA LYS A 77 3.29 -5.35 -8.62
C LYS A 77 4.01 -5.01 -7.31
N ALA A 78 3.67 -5.71 -6.21
CA ALA A 78 4.12 -5.34 -4.87
C ALA A 78 4.81 -6.48 -4.09
N LEU A 79 4.75 -7.73 -4.55
CA LEU A 79 5.29 -8.88 -3.83
C LEU A 79 6.82 -8.93 -3.90
N ILE A 80 7.51 -8.54 -2.82
CA ILE A 80 8.97 -8.48 -2.75
C ILE A 80 9.64 -9.80 -3.15
N PRO A 81 9.22 -10.99 -2.67
CA PRO A 81 9.85 -12.25 -3.08
C PRO A 81 9.78 -12.50 -4.60
N GLU A 82 8.65 -12.18 -5.24
CA GLU A 82 8.51 -12.28 -6.69
C GLU A 82 9.42 -11.28 -7.40
N SER A 83 9.61 -10.09 -6.84
CA SER A 83 10.44 -9.07 -7.46
C SER A 83 11.91 -9.49 -7.61
N VAL A 84 12.41 -10.31 -6.71
CA VAL A 84 13.79 -10.82 -6.74
C VAL A 84 13.97 -11.87 -7.86
N THR A 85 12.94 -12.68 -8.10
CA THR A 85 13.02 -13.79 -9.09
C THR A 85 12.53 -13.37 -10.48
N ASN A 86 11.70 -12.34 -10.59
CA ASN A 86 11.14 -11.85 -11.85
C ASN A 86 11.17 -10.30 -11.94
N PRO A 87 12.35 -9.67 -11.92
CA PRO A 87 12.47 -8.21 -11.96
C PRO A 87 11.86 -7.59 -13.23
N ALA A 88 11.91 -8.29 -14.37
CA ALA A 88 11.38 -7.80 -15.63
C ALA A 88 9.89 -7.47 -15.53
N ALA A 89 9.08 -8.31 -14.89
CA ALA A 89 7.66 -8.07 -14.71
C ALA A 89 7.39 -6.83 -13.83
N PHE A 90 8.24 -6.57 -12.83
CA PHE A 90 8.12 -5.39 -11.98
C PHE A 90 8.46 -4.10 -12.73
N TYR A 91 9.52 -4.09 -13.52
CA TYR A 91 9.83 -2.94 -14.38
C TYR A 91 8.75 -2.70 -15.43
N GLN A 92 8.22 -3.76 -16.04
CA GLN A 92 7.16 -3.63 -17.04
C GLN A 92 5.91 -2.96 -16.47
N VAL A 93 5.46 -3.35 -15.28
CA VAL A 93 4.24 -2.81 -14.66
C VAL A 93 4.53 -1.47 -13.96
N ASN A 94 5.51 -1.45 -13.05
CA ASN A 94 5.70 -0.33 -12.14
C ASN A 94 6.40 0.88 -12.79
N VAL A 95 7.08 0.67 -13.92
CA VAL A 95 7.79 1.75 -14.63
C VAL A 95 7.22 1.96 -16.03
N VAL A 96 7.24 0.94 -16.91
CA VAL A 96 6.84 1.12 -18.31
C VAL A 96 5.35 1.43 -18.43
N ALA A 97 4.47 0.58 -17.89
CA ALA A 97 3.03 0.80 -17.92
C ALA A 97 2.63 2.07 -17.14
N ALA A 98 3.24 2.31 -15.97
CA ALA A 98 3.02 3.54 -15.20
C ALA A 98 3.46 4.80 -15.97
N THR A 99 4.53 4.74 -16.80
CA THR A 99 4.94 5.85 -17.67
C THR A 99 3.92 6.09 -18.77
N THR A 100 3.40 5.04 -19.40
CA THR A 100 2.33 5.15 -20.40
C THR A 100 1.09 5.83 -19.81
N MET A 101 0.70 5.44 -18.60
CA MET A 101 -0.43 6.03 -17.89
C MET A 101 -0.21 7.51 -17.57
N ILE A 102 0.94 7.89 -16.99
CA ILE A 102 1.18 9.30 -16.60
C ILE A 102 1.28 10.22 -17.84
N ASP A 103 1.74 9.71 -18.99
CA ASP A 103 1.69 10.45 -20.25
C ASP A 103 0.26 10.71 -20.70
N ALA A 104 -0.63 9.71 -20.65
CA ALA A 104 -2.04 9.89 -20.96
C ALA A 104 -2.72 10.89 -19.98
N ILE A 105 -2.40 10.84 -18.69
CA ILE A 105 -2.87 11.77 -17.67
C ILE A 105 -2.41 13.21 -17.98
N ARG A 106 -1.15 13.40 -18.36
CA ARG A 106 -0.58 14.69 -18.78
C ARG A 106 -1.29 15.23 -20.02
N GLU A 107 -1.52 14.39 -21.03
CA GLU A 107 -2.22 14.74 -22.27
C GLU A 107 -3.67 15.16 -22.00
N ALA A 108 -4.35 14.50 -21.04
CA ALA A 108 -5.69 14.87 -20.58
C ALA A 108 -5.73 16.17 -19.74
N GLY A 109 -4.56 16.77 -19.42
CA GLY A 109 -4.47 18.01 -18.68
C GLY A 109 -4.69 17.90 -17.16
N ILE A 110 -4.72 16.68 -16.59
CA ILE A 110 -4.89 16.47 -15.17
C ILE A 110 -3.62 16.89 -14.43
N LYS A 111 -3.77 17.67 -13.35
CA LYS A 111 -2.66 18.35 -12.68
C LYS A 111 -2.35 17.82 -11.27
N ARG A 112 -3.12 16.88 -10.74
CA ARG A 112 -2.89 16.32 -9.40
C ARG A 112 -2.71 14.80 -9.49
N PHE A 113 -1.61 14.32 -8.95
CA PHE A 113 -1.25 12.91 -8.99
C PHE A 113 -0.73 12.44 -7.63
N ILE A 114 -1.40 11.47 -7.03
CA ILE A 114 -1.03 10.88 -5.75
C ILE A 114 -0.51 9.47 -6.00
N PHE A 115 0.68 9.16 -5.52
CA PHE A 115 1.40 7.93 -5.83
C PHE A 115 1.65 7.08 -4.59
N SER A 116 1.28 5.81 -4.65
CA SER A 116 1.64 4.82 -3.64
C SER A 116 3.07 4.33 -3.85
N SER A 117 4.01 4.90 -3.10
CA SER A 117 5.40 4.43 -3.03
C SER A 117 5.61 3.50 -1.83
N THR A 118 6.83 3.25 -1.41
CA THR A 118 7.17 2.22 -0.42
C THR A 118 8.39 2.60 0.42
N ALA A 119 8.44 2.14 1.67
CA ALA A 119 9.65 2.20 2.50
C ALA A 119 10.81 1.35 1.93
N ALA A 120 10.54 0.40 1.02
CA ALA A 120 11.57 -0.40 0.37
C ALA A 120 12.57 0.44 -0.46
N VAL A 121 12.26 1.71 -0.78
CA VAL A 121 13.19 2.64 -1.43
C VAL A 121 14.41 2.97 -0.56
N TYR A 122 14.30 2.83 0.75
CA TYR A 122 15.39 3.12 1.69
C TYR A 122 16.43 2.00 1.79
N GLY A 123 16.02 0.75 1.52
CA GLY A 123 16.86 -0.42 1.72
C GLY A 123 17.18 -0.64 3.20
N ASN A 124 18.48 -0.83 3.52
CA ASN A 124 18.94 -0.94 4.90
C ASN A 124 19.15 0.46 5.51
N PRO A 125 18.30 0.89 6.45
CA PRO A 125 18.39 2.24 6.98
C PRO A 125 19.63 2.43 7.86
N VAL A 126 20.23 3.63 7.77
CA VAL A 126 21.38 4.04 8.59
C VAL A 126 20.95 4.78 9.86
N GLU A 127 19.70 5.25 9.89
CA GLU A 127 19.07 5.84 11.08
C GLU A 127 17.60 5.45 11.19
N VAL A 128 17.10 5.35 12.41
CA VAL A 128 15.70 4.99 12.74
C VAL A 128 15.26 5.87 13.92
N PRO A 129 14.07 6.51 13.85
CA PRO A 129 13.05 6.48 12.77
C PRO A 129 13.55 7.13 11.46
N ILE A 130 13.12 6.56 10.32
CA ILE A 130 13.58 6.91 8.97
C ILE A 130 12.87 8.19 8.49
N PRO A 131 13.58 9.31 8.24
CA PRO A 131 12.99 10.51 7.65
C PRO A 131 12.92 10.42 6.11
N GLU A 132 12.18 11.34 5.47
CA GLU A 132 11.97 11.30 4.01
C GLU A 132 13.23 11.64 3.20
N ASP A 133 14.15 12.38 3.76
CA ASP A 133 15.44 12.74 3.16
C ASP A 133 16.53 11.67 3.35
N HIS A 134 16.28 10.63 4.16
CA HIS A 134 17.17 9.47 4.30
C HIS A 134 17.68 8.97 2.93
N PRO A 135 18.93 8.51 2.81
CA PRO A 135 19.47 7.92 1.60
C PRO A 135 18.56 6.81 1.03
N LYS A 136 18.41 6.78 -0.29
CA LYS A 136 17.61 5.78 -1.01
C LYS A 136 18.56 4.78 -1.66
N ALA A 137 18.56 3.55 -1.16
CA ALA A 137 19.41 2.44 -1.62
C ALA A 137 18.61 1.12 -1.60
N PRO A 138 17.61 0.95 -2.50
CA PRO A 138 16.79 -0.25 -2.54
C PRO A 138 17.63 -1.53 -2.64
N VAL A 139 17.21 -2.58 -1.93
CA VAL A 139 17.88 -3.88 -1.91
C VAL A 139 17.12 -4.96 -2.71
N ASN A 140 16.03 -4.57 -3.37
CA ASN A 140 15.25 -5.43 -4.25
C ASN A 140 14.65 -4.62 -5.41
N SER A 141 14.26 -5.31 -6.48
CA SER A 141 13.75 -4.66 -7.69
C SER A 141 12.39 -3.99 -7.50
N TYR A 142 11.56 -4.43 -6.55
CA TYR A 142 10.34 -3.72 -6.20
C TYR A 142 10.63 -2.29 -5.70
N GLY A 143 11.50 -2.17 -4.68
CA GLY A 143 11.92 -0.85 -4.17
C GLY A 143 12.56 0.01 -5.24
N GLU A 144 13.42 -0.57 -6.11
CA GLU A 144 14.06 0.15 -7.21
C GLU A 144 13.04 0.66 -8.23
N THR A 145 12.04 -0.15 -8.64
CA THR A 145 11.01 0.31 -9.57
C THR A 145 10.15 1.43 -9.03
N LYS A 146 9.81 1.39 -7.73
CA LYS A 146 9.08 2.48 -7.06
C LYS A 146 9.92 3.76 -7.01
N LEU A 147 11.19 3.66 -6.66
CA LEU A 147 12.12 4.80 -6.66
C LEU A 147 12.34 5.37 -8.07
N ALA A 148 12.46 4.51 -9.08
CA ALA A 148 12.59 4.96 -10.47
C ALA A 148 11.38 5.78 -10.91
N PHE A 149 10.17 5.35 -10.54
CA PHE A 149 8.96 6.10 -10.85
C PHE A 149 8.82 7.38 -10.02
N GLU A 150 9.23 7.43 -8.73
CA GLU A 150 9.34 8.67 -7.96
C GLU A 150 10.22 9.71 -8.68
N ARG A 151 11.41 9.28 -9.17
CA ARG A 151 12.33 10.15 -9.91
C ARG A 151 11.73 10.67 -11.21
N LEU A 152 11.02 9.82 -11.96
CA LEU A 152 10.29 10.21 -13.16
C LEU A 152 9.23 11.25 -12.83
N LEU A 153 8.41 11.02 -11.80
CA LEU A 153 7.37 11.94 -11.37
C LEU A 153 7.92 13.30 -10.94
N GLN A 154 9.09 13.35 -10.34
CA GLN A 154 9.77 14.60 -10.00
C GLN A 154 10.08 15.44 -11.26
N TRP A 155 10.57 14.79 -12.34
CA TRP A 155 10.78 15.44 -13.62
C TRP A 155 9.48 15.89 -14.27
N TYR A 156 8.42 15.06 -14.23
CA TYR A 156 7.09 15.42 -14.75
C TYR A 156 6.50 16.61 -14.02
N SER A 157 6.66 16.66 -12.70
CA SER A 157 6.25 17.81 -11.90
C SER A 157 6.93 19.10 -12.36
N SER A 158 8.25 19.08 -12.50
CA SER A 158 9.04 20.24 -12.90
C SER A 158 8.76 20.67 -14.35
N ALA A 159 8.65 19.71 -15.27
CA ALA A 159 8.54 20.01 -16.71
C ALA A 159 7.11 20.37 -17.13
N TYR A 160 6.10 19.76 -16.53
CA TYR A 160 4.70 19.85 -16.98
C TYR A 160 3.77 20.50 -15.95
N GLY A 161 4.30 20.94 -14.83
CA GLY A 161 3.51 21.61 -13.80
C GLY A 161 2.45 20.70 -13.16
N ILE A 162 2.76 19.41 -12.98
CA ILE A 162 1.91 18.46 -12.27
C ILE A 162 2.25 18.53 -10.79
N SER A 163 1.24 18.69 -9.94
CA SER A 163 1.37 18.53 -8.49
C SER A 163 1.41 17.04 -8.17
N VAL A 164 2.48 16.56 -7.53
CA VAL A 164 2.69 15.16 -7.19
C VAL A 164 2.88 15.02 -5.69
N CYS A 165 2.17 14.06 -5.11
CA CYS A 165 2.40 13.60 -3.74
C CYS A 165 2.71 12.09 -3.78
N ALA A 166 3.90 11.69 -3.32
CA ALA A 166 4.30 10.30 -3.19
C ALA A 166 4.26 9.88 -1.72
N PHE A 167 3.66 8.73 -1.44
CA PHE A 167 3.59 8.16 -0.10
C PHE A 167 4.43 6.89 0.01
N ARG A 168 5.44 6.89 0.86
CA ARG A 168 6.25 5.72 1.19
C ARG A 168 5.60 4.97 2.34
N TYR A 169 4.85 3.92 2.00
CA TYR A 169 4.19 3.09 3.00
C TYR A 169 5.21 2.24 3.75
N PHE A 170 5.01 2.15 5.06
CA PHE A 170 5.58 1.08 5.86
C PHE A 170 4.65 -0.14 5.78
N ASN A 171 4.18 -0.73 6.85
CA ASN A 171 3.35 -1.92 6.74
C ASN A 171 1.86 -1.59 6.79
N ALA A 172 1.22 -1.50 5.61
CA ALA A 172 -0.24 -1.41 5.53
C ALA A 172 -0.88 -2.66 6.16
N SER A 173 -1.87 -2.46 7.02
CA SER A 173 -2.48 -3.54 7.80
C SER A 173 -3.91 -3.20 8.21
N GLY A 174 -4.64 -4.17 8.77
CA GLY A 174 -6.03 -3.97 9.18
C GLY A 174 -7.02 -4.17 8.03
N ALA A 175 -8.28 -3.88 8.28
CA ALA A 175 -9.34 -3.99 7.30
C ALA A 175 -10.50 -3.06 7.64
N THR A 176 -11.37 -2.78 6.64
CA THR A 176 -12.70 -2.21 6.86
C THR A 176 -13.75 -3.34 6.97
N LEU A 177 -15.01 -2.98 7.11
CA LEU A 177 -16.09 -3.96 7.03
C LEU A 177 -16.27 -4.52 5.62
N ALA A 178 -15.87 -3.79 4.60
CA ALA A 178 -16.07 -4.14 3.20
C ALA A 178 -14.80 -4.62 2.48
N HIS A 179 -13.61 -4.21 2.97
CA HIS A 179 -12.34 -4.44 2.27
C HIS A 179 -11.23 -4.85 3.22
N GLY A 180 -10.40 -5.80 2.82
CA GLY A 180 -9.22 -6.27 3.55
C GLY A 180 -8.19 -6.91 2.63
N GLU A 181 -7.18 -7.50 3.21
CA GLU A 181 -6.09 -8.13 2.48
C GLU A 181 -6.49 -9.51 1.93
N GLU A 182 -6.30 -9.72 0.63
CA GLU A 182 -6.65 -10.96 -0.11
C GLU A 182 -5.62 -11.33 -1.19
N HIS A 183 -4.36 -10.94 -1.03
CA HIS A 183 -3.32 -11.29 -2.02
C HIS A 183 -3.13 -12.81 -2.17
N VAL A 184 -2.91 -13.23 -3.41
CA VAL A 184 -2.57 -14.62 -3.76
C VAL A 184 -1.28 -14.62 -4.60
N PRO A 185 -0.17 -15.23 -4.13
CA PRO A 185 0.03 -15.86 -2.82
C PRO A 185 0.10 -14.82 -1.68
N GLU A 186 -0.39 -15.22 -0.49
CA GLU A 186 -0.32 -14.36 0.68
C GLU A 186 1.10 -14.31 1.28
N THR A 187 1.54 -13.09 1.64
CA THR A 187 2.88 -12.85 2.22
C THR A 187 2.88 -11.94 3.43
N HIS A 188 1.73 -11.32 3.77
CA HIS A 188 1.60 -10.40 4.88
C HIS A 188 1.44 -11.12 6.20
N ILE A 189 1.98 -10.52 7.27
CA ILE A 189 2.11 -11.18 8.58
C ILE A 189 0.75 -11.56 9.18
N LEU A 190 -0.24 -10.67 9.20
CA LEU A 190 -1.51 -10.93 9.88
C LEU A 190 -2.32 -12.04 9.20
N PRO A 191 -2.56 -12.03 7.88
CA PRO A 191 -3.22 -13.14 7.22
C PRO A 191 -2.52 -14.48 7.44
N LEU A 192 -1.17 -14.53 7.35
CA LEU A 192 -0.40 -15.75 7.58
C LEU A 192 -0.52 -16.27 9.02
N LEU A 193 -0.57 -15.38 10.01
CA LEU A 193 -0.84 -15.75 11.41
C LEU A 193 -2.24 -16.34 11.56
N PHE A 194 -3.23 -15.75 10.91
CA PHE A 194 -4.62 -16.21 10.97
C PHE A 194 -4.84 -17.55 10.26
N GLU A 195 -4.20 -17.75 9.09
CA GLU A 195 -4.19 -19.06 8.41
C GLU A 195 -3.64 -20.17 9.32
N ALA A 196 -2.56 -19.89 10.07
CA ALA A 196 -1.99 -20.84 11.01
C ALA A 196 -2.92 -21.04 12.22
N ALA A 197 -3.59 -19.99 12.70
CA ALA A 197 -4.54 -20.08 13.82
C ALA A 197 -5.75 -20.97 13.53
N VAL A 198 -6.26 -20.93 12.28
CA VAL A 198 -7.45 -21.71 11.87
C VAL A 198 -7.09 -23.05 11.23
N GLY A 199 -5.80 -23.40 11.14
CA GLY A 199 -5.32 -24.67 10.59
C GLY A 199 -5.28 -24.77 9.05
N GLU A 200 -5.47 -23.66 8.34
CA GLU A 200 -5.26 -23.57 6.88
C GLU A 200 -3.78 -23.65 6.51
N ARG A 201 -2.91 -23.35 7.48
CA ARG A 201 -1.46 -23.49 7.44
C ARG A 201 -0.98 -24.24 8.67
N GLU A 202 0.00 -25.13 8.52
CA GLU A 202 0.50 -25.92 9.65
C GLU A 202 1.16 -25.06 10.74
N PHE A 203 1.89 -24.00 10.34
CA PHE A 203 2.55 -23.06 11.26
C PHE A 203 2.82 -21.71 10.56
N PHE A 204 2.94 -20.68 11.36
CA PHE A 204 3.54 -19.41 10.95
C PHE A 204 5.06 -19.52 11.04
N THR A 205 5.82 -19.04 10.04
CA THR A 205 7.28 -19.04 10.06
C THR A 205 7.83 -17.65 10.37
N ILE A 206 8.58 -17.51 11.47
CA ILE A 206 9.43 -16.34 11.71
C ILE A 206 10.72 -16.52 10.94
N TYR A 207 11.01 -15.59 10.01
CA TYR A 207 12.22 -15.61 9.22
C TYR A 207 13.31 -14.77 9.87
N GLY A 208 14.34 -15.44 10.43
CA GLY A 208 15.43 -14.83 11.16
C GLY A 208 15.09 -14.56 12.62
N CYS A 209 15.97 -15.08 13.51
CA CYS A 209 15.86 -14.93 14.95
C CYS A 209 17.18 -14.37 15.55
N ASP A 210 18.05 -13.84 14.69
CA ASP A 210 19.40 -13.36 15.00
C ASP A 210 19.64 -11.91 14.57
N TYR A 211 18.56 -11.16 14.28
CA TYR A 211 18.65 -9.74 14.00
C TYR A 211 19.11 -8.95 15.26
N PRO A 212 19.82 -7.80 15.10
CA PRO A 212 20.22 -6.94 16.20
C PRO A 212 19.00 -6.16 16.75
N THR A 213 18.01 -6.87 17.26
CA THR A 213 16.76 -6.38 17.84
C THR A 213 16.54 -7.02 19.20
N PRO A 214 15.68 -6.50 20.10
CA PRO A 214 15.54 -6.98 21.47
C PRO A 214 15.18 -8.47 21.58
N ASP A 215 14.43 -9.03 20.64
CA ASP A 215 14.00 -10.45 20.64
C ASP A 215 14.56 -11.25 19.44
N GLY A 216 15.48 -10.66 18.70
CA GLY A 216 16.13 -11.28 17.55
C GLY A 216 15.29 -11.28 16.27
N THR A 217 14.03 -10.82 16.28
CA THR A 217 13.17 -10.81 15.10
C THR A 217 13.04 -9.43 14.47
N CYS A 218 12.66 -9.36 13.19
CA CYS A 218 12.48 -8.09 12.49
C CYS A 218 11.45 -7.19 13.19
N VAL A 219 11.68 -5.88 13.15
CA VAL A 219 10.81 -4.85 13.72
C VAL A 219 10.19 -4.03 12.60
N ARG A 220 8.86 -3.85 12.64
CA ARG A 220 8.08 -3.17 11.59
C ARG A 220 7.10 -2.16 12.18
N ASP A 221 6.83 -1.11 11.42
CA ASP A 221 5.85 -0.07 11.71
C ASP A 221 4.55 -0.41 10.95
N TYR A 222 3.47 -0.65 11.67
CA TYR A 222 2.18 -1.08 11.12
C TYR A 222 1.19 0.08 11.13
N VAL A 223 0.56 0.32 10.00
CA VAL A 223 -0.41 1.41 9.81
C VAL A 223 -1.72 0.84 9.31
N HIS A 224 -2.81 1.24 9.92
CA HIS A 224 -4.13 0.82 9.49
C HIS A 224 -4.47 1.40 8.11
N VAL A 225 -5.03 0.57 7.24
CA VAL A 225 -5.33 0.96 5.85
C VAL A 225 -6.27 2.16 5.74
N LEU A 226 -7.18 2.38 6.71
CA LEU A 226 -8.01 3.58 6.78
C LEU A 226 -7.20 4.86 7.04
N ASP A 227 -6.19 4.80 7.90
CA ASP A 227 -5.31 5.95 8.16
C ASP A 227 -4.43 6.25 6.95
N ILE A 228 -4.07 5.22 6.15
CA ILE A 228 -3.42 5.40 4.84
C ILE A 228 -4.36 6.12 3.87
N ALA A 229 -5.59 5.65 3.72
CA ALA A 229 -6.59 6.29 2.85
C ALA A 229 -6.81 7.76 3.24
N GLN A 230 -6.88 8.05 4.53
CA GLN A 230 -7.04 9.41 5.03
C GLN A 230 -5.84 10.31 4.67
N ALA A 231 -4.60 9.80 4.74
CA ALA A 231 -3.42 10.54 4.32
C ALA A 231 -3.50 10.95 2.83
N HIS A 232 -4.00 10.05 1.97
CA HIS A 232 -4.18 10.32 0.53
C HIS A 232 -5.18 11.43 0.28
N ILE A 233 -6.30 11.43 1.00
CA ILE A 233 -7.35 12.44 0.87
C ILE A 233 -6.84 13.80 1.38
N LEU A 234 -6.12 13.84 2.50
CA LEU A 234 -5.50 15.06 3.01
C LEU A 234 -4.50 15.64 2.00
N ALA A 235 -3.67 14.79 1.38
CA ALA A 235 -2.78 15.25 0.31
C ALA A 235 -3.56 15.86 -0.85
N PHE A 236 -4.58 15.18 -1.37
CA PHE A 236 -5.41 15.69 -2.45
C PHE A 236 -5.98 17.07 -2.13
N GLN A 237 -6.49 17.26 -0.92
CA GLN A 237 -7.07 18.52 -0.45
C GLN A 237 -6.04 19.64 -0.32
N SER A 238 -4.77 19.31 -0.08
CA SER A 238 -3.65 20.26 0.08
C SER A 238 -2.95 20.63 -1.23
N MET A 239 -3.18 19.89 -2.33
CA MET A 239 -2.47 20.05 -3.62
C MET A 239 -2.98 21.25 -4.42
N ASN A 240 -2.53 22.45 -4.08
CA ASN A 240 -2.98 23.71 -4.68
C ASN A 240 -2.00 24.32 -5.70
N SER A 241 -0.77 23.82 -5.78
CA SER A 241 0.27 24.33 -6.68
C SER A 241 1.14 23.19 -7.21
N PRO A 242 1.76 23.35 -8.40
CA PRO A 242 2.73 22.40 -8.90
C PRO A 242 3.87 22.17 -7.92
N GLY A 243 4.36 20.94 -7.85
CA GLY A 243 5.47 20.56 -6.98
C GLY A 243 5.51 19.05 -6.76
N PHE A 244 6.62 18.58 -6.20
CA PHE A 244 6.80 17.18 -5.81
C PHE A 244 6.98 17.11 -4.30
N SER A 245 6.06 16.46 -3.62
CA SER A 245 6.13 16.18 -2.19
C SER A 245 6.22 14.68 -1.95
N VAL A 246 6.93 14.30 -0.89
CA VAL A 246 7.01 12.91 -0.45
C VAL A 246 6.81 12.83 1.05
N TYR A 247 6.06 11.83 1.50
CA TYR A 247 5.78 11.60 2.91
C TYR A 247 5.90 10.12 3.26
N ASN A 248 6.41 9.85 4.45
CA ASN A 248 6.37 8.53 5.04
C ASN A 248 5.01 8.29 5.70
N ILE A 249 4.37 7.16 5.41
CA ILE A 249 3.19 6.70 6.15
C ILE A 249 3.61 5.57 7.08
N GLY A 250 3.82 5.92 8.34
CA GLY A 250 4.13 5.08 9.47
C GLY A 250 3.85 5.86 10.75
N LEU A 251 3.96 5.22 11.90
CA LEU A 251 3.58 5.83 13.18
C LEU A 251 4.78 6.35 13.99
N GLY A 252 6.01 5.96 13.60
CA GLY A 252 7.18 6.13 14.47
C GLY A 252 7.15 5.19 15.68
N LYS A 253 6.26 4.19 15.65
CA LYS A 253 6.12 3.14 16.65
C LYS A 253 6.10 1.79 15.94
N SER A 254 6.99 0.92 16.34
CA SER A 254 7.21 -0.34 15.63
C SER A 254 7.17 -1.53 16.60
N TYR A 255 6.90 -2.71 16.05
CA TYR A 255 6.72 -3.95 16.81
C TYR A 255 7.52 -5.07 16.14
N SER A 256 8.08 -5.96 16.97
CA SER A 256 8.75 -7.14 16.47
C SER A 256 7.74 -8.18 15.96
N VAL A 257 8.21 -9.12 15.13
CA VAL A 257 7.35 -10.21 14.64
C VAL A 257 6.82 -11.06 15.80
N ARG A 258 7.63 -11.28 16.86
CA ARG A 258 7.19 -12.01 18.07
C ARG A 258 6.15 -11.23 18.85
N GLU A 259 6.28 -9.91 18.99
CA GLU A 259 5.26 -9.08 19.65
C GLU A 259 3.93 -9.13 18.90
N VAL A 260 3.94 -9.04 17.56
CA VAL A 260 2.72 -9.16 16.75
C VAL A 260 2.08 -10.53 16.92
N HIS A 261 2.87 -11.61 16.87
CA HIS A 261 2.38 -12.97 17.09
C HIS A 261 1.71 -13.12 18.46
N ALA A 262 2.38 -12.71 19.54
CA ALA A 262 1.85 -12.80 20.90
C ALA A 262 0.56 -11.98 21.10
N ARG A 263 0.49 -10.79 20.50
CA ARG A 263 -0.72 -9.96 20.52
C ARG A 263 -1.86 -10.60 19.73
N ALA A 264 -1.57 -11.17 18.55
CA ALA A 264 -2.56 -11.88 17.75
C ALA A 264 -3.17 -13.04 18.53
N GLU A 265 -2.37 -13.93 19.14
CA GLU A 265 -2.87 -15.02 20.00
C GLU A 265 -3.82 -14.51 21.12
N ARG A 266 -3.42 -13.42 21.79
CA ARG A 266 -4.21 -12.83 22.87
C ARG A 266 -5.56 -12.29 22.39
N ILE A 267 -5.57 -11.62 21.24
CA ILE A 267 -6.77 -10.96 20.68
C ILE A 267 -7.74 -11.99 20.11
N ILE A 268 -7.24 -12.89 19.25
CA ILE A 268 -8.09 -13.88 18.59
C ILE A 268 -8.46 -15.04 19.51
N LYS A 269 -7.80 -15.18 20.67
CA LYS A 269 -7.98 -16.25 21.68
C LYS A 269 -7.76 -17.65 21.11
N LEU A 270 -6.90 -17.78 20.11
CA LEU A 270 -6.46 -19.05 19.52
C LEU A 270 -4.95 -19.15 19.63
N LYS A 271 -4.44 -20.38 19.72
CA LYS A 271 -3.02 -20.65 19.61
C LYS A 271 -2.60 -20.59 18.13
N ILE A 272 -1.47 -19.95 17.87
CA ILE A 272 -0.90 -19.82 16.54
C ILE A 272 0.40 -20.65 16.49
N PRO A 273 0.40 -21.84 15.87
CA PRO A 273 1.59 -22.64 15.73
C PRO A 273 2.72 -21.87 15.08
N LEU A 274 3.92 -21.94 15.66
CA LEU A 274 5.08 -21.15 15.27
C LEU A 274 6.28 -22.04 14.92
N ARG A 275 7.00 -21.68 13.85
CA ARG A 275 8.31 -22.24 13.51
C ARG A 275 9.31 -21.14 13.21
N GLU A 276 10.57 -21.33 13.60
CA GLU A 276 11.69 -20.47 13.23
C GLU A 276 12.32 -20.95 11.92
N GLY A 277 12.64 -20.01 11.04
CA GLY A 277 13.30 -20.21 9.75
C GLY A 277 14.52 -19.32 9.59
N ALA A 278 15.34 -19.60 8.59
CA ALA A 278 16.50 -18.77 8.27
C ALA A 278 16.07 -17.33 7.89
N SER A 279 16.93 -16.35 8.15
CA SER A 279 16.72 -14.96 7.75
C SER A 279 16.56 -14.83 6.23
N ARG A 280 15.72 -13.90 5.79
CA ARG A 280 15.55 -13.57 4.37
C ARG A 280 16.67 -12.61 3.94
N ALA A 281 17.32 -12.91 2.83
CA ALA A 281 18.32 -12.01 2.27
C ALA A 281 17.70 -10.65 1.91
N GLY A 282 18.33 -9.57 2.35
CA GLY A 282 17.86 -8.20 2.07
C GLY A 282 16.66 -7.74 2.89
N ASP A 283 16.31 -8.44 3.98
CA ASP A 283 15.26 -8.01 4.91
C ASP A 283 15.87 -7.14 6.03
N PRO A 284 15.60 -5.83 6.12
CA PRO A 284 16.16 -4.96 7.15
C PRO A 284 15.71 -5.37 8.55
N ALA A 285 16.61 -5.26 9.55
CA ALA A 285 16.28 -5.57 10.95
C ALA A 285 15.16 -4.69 11.49
N VAL A 286 15.20 -3.39 11.22
CA VAL A 286 14.22 -2.41 11.72
C VAL A 286 13.77 -1.50 10.59
N LEU A 287 12.45 -1.41 10.38
CA LEU A 287 11.82 -0.40 9.54
C LEU A 287 10.77 0.34 10.36
N CYS A 288 11.07 1.59 10.73
CA CYS A 288 10.21 2.47 11.50
C CYS A 288 10.25 3.86 10.89
N ALA A 289 9.10 4.45 10.59
CA ALA A 289 8.98 5.76 9.95
C ALA A 289 9.25 6.90 10.91
N SER A 290 9.70 8.05 10.39
CA SER A 290 9.40 9.34 10.99
C SER A 290 8.14 9.91 10.33
N PRO A 291 7.00 10.04 11.04
CA PRO A 291 5.77 10.61 10.49
C PRO A 291 5.71 12.14 10.60
N ASN A 292 6.73 12.76 11.14
CA ASN A 292 6.71 14.17 11.57
C ASN A 292 6.33 15.13 10.44
N ARG A 293 6.83 14.88 9.24
CA ARG A 293 6.55 15.72 8.08
C ARG A 293 5.09 15.62 7.65
N LEU A 294 4.55 14.41 7.57
CA LEU A 294 3.14 14.16 7.22
C LEU A 294 2.19 14.82 8.24
N ILE A 295 2.51 14.71 9.53
CA ILE A 295 1.74 15.31 10.62
C ILE A 295 1.80 16.85 10.54
N SER A 296 2.98 17.42 10.41
CA SER A 296 3.15 18.89 10.48
C SER A 296 2.65 19.62 9.23
N GLU A 297 2.81 19.02 8.03
CA GLU A 297 2.46 19.67 6.77
C GLU A 297 1.02 19.40 6.34
N LEU A 298 0.48 18.19 6.58
CA LEU A 298 -0.87 17.80 6.16
C LEU A 298 -1.85 17.62 7.32
N GLY A 299 -1.43 17.77 8.58
CA GLY A 299 -2.30 17.57 9.73
C GLY A 299 -2.76 16.13 9.92
N TRP A 300 -2.00 15.14 9.41
CA TRP A 300 -2.37 13.73 9.52
C TRP A 300 -2.45 13.29 10.99
N ASN A 301 -3.57 12.70 11.36
CA ASN A 301 -3.85 12.23 12.73
C ASN A 301 -4.43 10.81 12.66
N PRO A 302 -3.58 9.77 12.67
CA PRO A 302 -4.02 8.39 12.57
C PRO A 302 -4.86 8.01 13.80
N LYS A 303 -6.04 7.42 13.55
CA LYS A 303 -7.01 7.07 14.61
C LYS A 303 -7.22 5.57 14.75
N HIS A 304 -6.83 4.80 13.74
CA HIS A 304 -7.11 3.38 13.63
C HIS A 304 -5.86 2.51 13.82
N SER A 305 -4.68 3.10 13.85
CA SER A 305 -3.39 2.40 13.80
C SER A 305 -2.86 1.93 15.17
N ASP A 306 -3.73 1.72 16.17
CA ASP A 306 -3.35 0.91 17.32
C ASP A 306 -3.20 -0.55 16.89
N LEU A 307 -2.14 -1.24 17.32
CA LEU A 307 -1.84 -2.59 16.84
C LEU A 307 -2.94 -3.60 17.22
N ASP A 308 -3.54 -3.46 18.39
CA ASP A 308 -4.62 -4.34 18.82
C ASP A 308 -5.85 -4.15 17.92
N HIS A 309 -6.20 -2.90 17.60
CA HIS A 309 -7.29 -2.58 16.66
C HIS A 309 -6.99 -3.07 15.22
N ILE A 310 -5.76 -2.91 14.75
CA ILE A 310 -5.32 -3.46 13.45
C ILE A 310 -5.56 -4.97 13.39
N ILE A 311 -5.17 -5.69 14.44
CA ILE A 311 -5.35 -7.16 14.52
C ILE A 311 -6.84 -7.53 14.58
N GLU A 312 -7.65 -6.81 15.38
CA GLU A 312 -9.09 -7.03 15.51
C GLU A 312 -9.82 -6.87 14.16
N THR A 313 -9.55 -5.80 13.44
CA THR A 313 -10.20 -5.53 12.14
C THR A 313 -9.77 -6.54 11.07
N ALA A 314 -8.49 -6.87 10.99
CA ALA A 314 -7.99 -7.89 10.06
C ALA A 314 -8.55 -9.30 10.38
N TRP A 315 -8.69 -9.64 11.68
CA TRP A 315 -9.30 -10.89 12.09
C TRP A 315 -10.79 -10.96 11.78
N ALA A 316 -11.53 -9.86 11.99
CA ALA A 316 -12.94 -9.77 11.62
C ALA A 316 -13.15 -9.99 10.12
N TRP A 317 -12.27 -9.42 9.29
CA TRP A 317 -12.26 -9.61 7.84
C TRP A 317 -12.06 -11.08 7.45
N LYS A 318 -11.03 -11.74 7.99
CA LYS A 318 -10.73 -13.17 7.75
C LYS A 318 -11.93 -14.05 8.07
N ASN A 319 -12.63 -13.82 9.19
CA ASN A 319 -13.77 -14.61 9.61
C ASN A 319 -15.03 -14.38 8.77
N ARG A 320 -15.21 -13.19 8.16
CA ARG A 320 -16.33 -12.90 7.27
C ARG A 320 -16.28 -13.78 6.03
N ALA A 321 -15.11 -13.85 5.37
CA ALA A 321 -14.91 -14.70 4.22
C ALA A 321 -15.17 -16.19 4.52
N SER A 322 -14.87 -16.64 5.76
CA SER A 322 -15.14 -18.01 6.23
C SER A 322 -16.61 -18.27 6.56
N GLY A 323 -17.40 -17.23 6.87
CA GLY A 323 -18.83 -17.33 7.23
C GLY A 323 -19.78 -17.41 6.03
N GLU A 324 -19.44 -16.80 4.90
CA GLU A 324 -20.26 -16.82 3.69
C GLU A 324 -20.22 -18.18 2.96
N GLY A 325 -19.12 -18.93 3.10
CA GLY A 325 -18.99 -20.28 2.53
C GLY A 325 -19.78 -21.39 3.27
N LYS A 326 -20.40 -21.10 4.41
CA LYS A 326 -21.19 -22.06 5.20
C LYS A 326 -22.72 -21.89 5.06
N ARG A 327 -23.19 -21.01 4.20
CA ARG A 327 -24.63 -20.77 3.93
C ARG A 327 -25.03 -21.08 2.49
N GLY A 328 -24.32 -22.00 1.86
CA GLY A 328 -24.67 -22.52 0.53
C GLY A 328 -25.16 -23.95 0.59
#